data_59fe9d5207785972902c1dd7b1b2cd0c
#
_entry.id   59fe9d5207785972902c1dd7b1b2cd0c
#
_cell.length_a   1.000
_cell.length_b   1.000
_cell.length_c   1.000
_cell.angle_alpha   90.00
_cell.angle_beta   90.00
_cell.angle_gamma   90.00
#
_symmetry.space_group_name_H-M   'P 1'
#
loop_
_entity.id
_entity.type
_entity.pdbx_description
1 polymer ?
#
loop_
_entity_poly.entity_id
_entity_poly.type
_entity_poly.pdbx_seq_one_letter_code
_entity_poly.pdbx_strand_id
1 'polypeptide(L)'
;MFQNPEQVLLIASVILFLSIFAGKAGYRFGLPALLLFLGVGMLFGSDGLGIQFSDPNVAQFIGMLALSIILFSGGMDTKVAEVKPIASQGVVLATLGVLATTFITGGFIYWLFGLFGKYVTLTFPESLLLAAVMSSTDSASVFSILRSKGVYLKERLRPTLELESGSNDPMAYMLTLLLIAYIQSGGMNIWEAGLSLVIQLSVGAIAGFLLGKLAVLIINKIDIDNESLYPILLLATAFFTFAATTLCKGNGYLAVYIAGLVVGNAKIVHKKSMGTFFDGFAWLWQIVMFLTLGLLVNPHELLPVTGVGVMVGVFMILIARPISVFLCLIPYKNFSFKGKLYISWVGLRGAVPIIFATYPMIAGIEHASMFFNIVFFITILSLLIQGTTVTQAAKWLDMVDEPERKDEFGIELPEEIKSAMSEIDITPAVLSHGNKLMQLTLPDHTLAVMVKREGRYFIPKGNTELKENDKLLMISDNDEALLQAYDSLGVKDYTMKKN
;
A
#
# COMPACT_ATOMS: atom_id res chain seq x y z
N MET A 1 32.02 12.70 -8.48
CA MET A 1 32.02 11.98 -9.76
C MET A 1 31.24 12.71 -10.86
N PHE A 2 30.18 13.42 -10.58
CA PHE A 2 29.44 14.19 -11.57
C PHE A 2 29.87 15.67 -11.43
N GLN A 3 30.71 16.15 -12.35
CA GLN A 3 31.15 17.53 -12.36
C GLN A 3 30.14 18.46 -13.06
N ASN A 4 29.25 17.91 -13.88
CA ASN A 4 28.30 18.67 -14.67
C ASN A 4 26.85 18.29 -14.35
N PRO A 5 25.95 19.25 -14.00
CA PRO A 5 24.53 19.01 -13.74
C PRO A 5 23.79 18.29 -14.88
N GLU A 6 24.20 18.55 -16.13
CA GLU A 6 23.63 17.93 -17.33
C GLU A 6 23.84 16.42 -17.37
N GLN A 7 25.01 15.94 -16.90
CA GLN A 7 25.29 14.51 -16.79
C GLN A 7 24.39 13.84 -15.74
N VAL A 8 24.18 14.52 -14.61
CA VAL A 8 23.26 14.02 -13.56
C VAL A 8 21.84 13.88 -14.11
N LEU A 9 21.34 14.93 -14.81
CA LEU A 9 20.01 14.89 -15.43
C LEU A 9 19.90 13.82 -16.50
N LEU A 10 20.91 13.67 -17.36
CA LEU A 10 20.93 12.63 -18.39
C LEU A 10 20.85 11.23 -17.77
N ILE A 11 21.69 10.96 -16.79
CA ILE A 11 21.72 9.64 -16.13
C ILE A 11 20.42 9.38 -15.36
N ALA A 12 19.91 10.35 -14.60
CA ALA A 12 18.64 10.22 -13.90
C ALA A 12 17.49 9.93 -14.88
N SER A 13 17.44 10.62 -16.01
CA SER A 13 16.43 10.37 -17.04
C SER A 13 16.55 8.98 -17.67
N VAL A 14 17.76 8.53 -18.00
CA VAL A 14 18.02 7.18 -18.54
C VAL A 14 17.60 6.11 -17.53
N ILE A 15 17.95 6.26 -16.26
CA ILE A 15 17.59 5.33 -15.20
C ILE A 15 16.05 5.27 -15.05
N LEU A 16 15.36 6.41 -15.06
CA LEU A 16 13.89 6.45 -15.02
C LEU A 16 13.26 5.76 -16.23
N PHE A 17 13.74 6.04 -17.45
CA PHE A 17 13.27 5.34 -18.65
C PHE A 17 13.46 3.83 -18.55
N LEU A 18 14.65 3.37 -18.19
CA LEU A 18 14.94 1.96 -18.05
C LEU A 18 14.07 1.30 -16.98
N SER A 19 13.80 1.99 -15.87
CA SER A 19 12.92 1.50 -14.82
C SER A 19 11.49 1.28 -15.32
N ILE A 20 10.92 2.22 -16.05
CA ILE A 20 9.58 2.09 -16.63
C ILE A 20 9.54 0.92 -17.63
N PHE A 21 10.53 0.79 -18.51
CA PHE A 21 10.61 -0.31 -19.45
C PHE A 21 10.81 -1.66 -18.74
N ALA A 22 11.68 -1.70 -17.73
CA ALA A 22 11.88 -2.90 -16.91
C ALA A 22 10.59 -3.30 -16.19
N GLY A 23 9.87 -2.35 -15.59
CA GLY A 23 8.58 -2.60 -14.96
C GLY A 23 7.56 -3.19 -15.94
N LYS A 24 7.48 -2.64 -17.17
CA LYS A 24 6.61 -3.20 -18.23
C LYS A 24 7.02 -4.60 -18.66
N ALA A 25 8.33 -4.86 -18.78
CA ALA A 25 8.85 -6.18 -19.11
C ALA A 25 8.56 -7.18 -17.98
N GLY A 26 8.78 -6.78 -16.72
CA GLY A 26 8.51 -7.62 -15.55
C GLY A 26 7.06 -8.06 -15.46
N TYR A 27 6.15 -7.18 -15.81
CA TYR A 27 4.73 -7.51 -15.89
C TYR A 27 4.45 -8.71 -16.81
N ARG A 28 5.16 -8.78 -17.94
CA ARG A 28 5.05 -9.90 -18.89
C ARG A 28 5.60 -11.21 -18.33
N PHE A 29 6.64 -11.14 -17.48
CA PHE A 29 7.27 -12.31 -16.86
C PHE A 29 6.71 -12.64 -15.47
N GLY A 30 5.76 -11.86 -14.96
CA GLY A 30 5.18 -12.05 -13.63
C GLY A 30 6.11 -11.67 -12.47
N LEU A 31 7.13 -10.87 -12.75
CA LEU A 31 8.04 -10.34 -11.72
C LEU A 31 7.48 -9.03 -11.15
N PRO A 32 7.59 -8.78 -9.84
CA PRO A 32 7.24 -7.51 -9.24
C PRO A 32 8.07 -6.37 -9.84
N ALA A 33 7.41 -5.26 -10.27
CA ALA A 33 8.09 -4.11 -10.87
C ALA A 33 9.16 -3.52 -9.93
N LEU A 34 8.89 -3.54 -8.63
CA LEU A 34 9.77 -3.01 -7.59
C LEU A 34 11.12 -3.74 -7.53
N LEU A 35 11.11 -5.07 -7.73
CA LEU A 35 12.35 -5.85 -7.82
C LEU A 35 13.21 -5.39 -9.01
N LEU A 36 12.55 -5.04 -10.12
CA LEU A 36 13.25 -4.58 -11.31
C LEU A 36 13.82 -3.16 -11.12
N PHE A 37 13.10 -2.28 -10.43
CA PHE A 37 13.64 -0.95 -10.08
C PHE A 37 14.88 -1.08 -9.19
N LEU A 38 14.81 -1.98 -8.19
CA LEU A 38 15.97 -2.30 -7.35
C LEU A 38 17.14 -2.84 -8.19
N GLY A 39 16.86 -3.78 -9.11
CA GLY A 39 17.86 -4.34 -10.02
C GLY A 39 18.46 -3.31 -10.97
N VAL A 40 17.67 -2.37 -11.48
CA VAL A 40 18.20 -1.25 -12.28
C VAL A 40 19.12 -0.38 -11.42
N GLY A 41 18.74 -0.05 -10.18
CA GLY A 41 19.61 0.66 -9.25
C GLY A 41 20.95 -0.05 -9.02
N MET A 42 20.92 -1.36 -8.76
CA MET A 42 22.13 -2.18 -8.59
C MET A 42 23.01 -2.19 -9.86
N LEU A 43 22.40 -2.28 -11.06
CA LEU A 43 23.12 -2.27 -12.33
C LEU A 43 23.88 -0.95 -12.55
N PHE A 44 23.30 0.16 -12.14
CA PHE A 44 23.97 1.47 -12.24
C PHE A 44 24.90 1.75 -11.05
N GLY A 45 24.81 1.02 -9.96
CA GLY A 45 25.60 1.14 -8.75
C GLY A 45 27.10 0.89 -8.94
N SER A 46 27.84 0.89 -7.83
CA SER A 46 29.30 0.78 -7.77
C SER A 46 29.84 -0.49 -8.42
N ASP A 47 29.19 -1.63 -8.24
CA ASP A 47 29.60 -2.91 -8.81
C ASP A 47 29.15 -3.11 -10.28
N GLY A 48 28.26 -2.26 -10.79
CA GLY A 48 27.76 -2.30 -12.16
C GLY A 48 28.41 -1.24 -13.04
N LEU A 49 27.67 -0.18 -13.36
CA LEU A 49 28.14 0.92 -14.22
C LEU A 49 29.00 1.97 -13.47
N GLY A 50 29.29 1.76 -12.19
CA GLY A 50 30.26 2.52 -11.42
C GLY A 50 29.74 3.84 -10.83
N ILE A 51 28.43 4.03 -10.72
CA ILE A 51 27.87 5.18 -9.99
C ILE A 51 28.06 4.94 -8.49
N GLN A 52 28.90 5.76 -7.88
CA GLN A 52 29.13 5.70 -6.44
C GLN A 52 28.06 6.51 -5.70
N PHE A 53 27.20 5.81 -5.00
CA PHE A 53 26.22 6.37 -4.08
C PHE A 53 26.32 5.61 -2.75
N SER A 54 27.00 6.24 -1.77
CA SER A 54 27.38 5.57 -0.51
C SER A 54 26.96 6.35 0.73
N ASP A 55 26.12 7.39 0.60
CA ASP A 55 25.67 8.21 1.72
C ASP A 55 24.33 7.71 2.27
N PRO A 56 24.32 7.04 3.45
CA PRO A 56 23.09 6.55 4.07
C PRO A 56 22.16 7.69 4.50
N ASN A 57 22.67 8.90 4.80
CA ASN A 57 21.84 10.04 5.20
C ASN A 57 20.99 10.53 4.02
N VAL A 58 21.57 10.61 2.84
CA VAL A 58 20.83 10.98 1.61
C VAL A 58 19.79 9.91 1.28
N ALA A 59 20.14 8.63 1.37
CA ALA A 59 19.21 7.53 1.15
C ALA A 59 18.05 7.55 2.16
N GLN A 60 18.35 7.78 3.45
CA GLN A 60 17.35 7.93 4.50
C GLN A 60 16.41 9.10 4.22
N PHE A 61 16.95 10.27 3.84
CA PHE A 61 16.14 11.46 3.53
C PHE A 61 15.19 11.20 2.35
N ILE A 62 15.70 10.61 1.26
CA ILE A 62 14.88 10.21 0.10
C ILE A 62 13.80 9.20 0.54
N GLY A 63 14.17 8.20 1.34
CA GLY A 63 13.25 7.22 1.88
C GLY A 63 12.16 7.84 2.78
N MET A 64 12.55 8.81 3.62
CA MET A 64 11.62 9.55 4.48
C MET A 64 10.59 10.34 3.67
N LEU A 65 11.02 11.06 2.63
CA LEU A 65 10.12 11.77 1.73
C LEU A 65 9.19 10.81 0.99
N ALA A 66 9.76 9.77 0.39
CA ALA A 66 9.01 8.77 -0.36
C ALA A 66 7.95 8.08 0.53
N LEU A 67 8.35 7.60 1.70
CA LEU A 67 7.45 6.91 2.61
C LEU A 67 6.34 7.83 3.13
N SER A 68 6.64 9.11 3.41
CA SER A 68 5.62 10.08 3.82
C SER A 68 4.56 10.27 2.73
N ILE A 69 4.96 10.36 1.46
CA ILE A 69 4.05 10.52 0.32
C ILE A 69 3.23 9.24 0.11
N ILE A 70 3.90 8.07 0.13
CA ILE A 70 3.26 6.77 -0.09
C ILE A 70 2.23 6.48 1.01
N LEU A 71 2.56 6.73 2.28
CA LEU A 71 1.65 6.53 3.40
C LEU A 71 0.47 7.50 3.36
N PHE A 72 0.70 8.76 2.99
CA PHE A 72 -0.38 9.74 2.84
C PHE A 72 -1.34 9.33 1.71
N SER A 73 -0.82 8.98 0.53
CA SER A 73 -1.60 8.46 -0.61
C SER A 73 -2.36 7.20 -0.23
N GLY A 74 -1.70 6.22 0.41
CA GLY A 74 -2.34 4.99 0.88
C GLY A 74 -3.45 5.26 1.91
N GLY A 75 -3.23 6.24 2.80
CA GLY A 75 -4.28 6.71 3.72
C GLY A 75 -5.47 7.33 2.99
N MET A 76 -5.23 8.14 1.96
CA MET A 76 -6.30 8.73 1.14
C MET A 76 -7.13 7.68 0.39
N ASP A 77 -6.51 6.62 -0.08
CA ASP A 77 -7.18 5.53 -0.80
C ASP A 77 -7.97 4.60 0.12
N THR A 78 -7.62 4.58 1.40
CA THR A 78 -8.24 3.71 2.40
C THR A 78 -9.65 4.19 2.76
N LYS A 79 -10.67 3.42 2.42
CA LYS A 79 -12.06 3.76 2.75
C LYS A 79 -12.41 3.34 4.17
N VAL A 80 -12.72 4.31 5.04
CA VAL A 80 -13.09 4.05 6.45
C VAL A 80 -14.29 3.11 6.56
N ALA A 81 -15.25 3.18 5.65
CA ALA A 81 -16.41 2.29 5.63
C ALA A 81 -16.02 0.80 5.47
N GLU A 82 -14.99 0.51 4.65
CA GLU A 82 -14.50 -0.85 4.44
C GLU A 82 -13.62 -1.34 5.60
N VAL A 83 -12.85 -0.41 6.20
CA VAL A 83 -11.90 -0.70 7.29
C VAL A 83 -12.59 -0.79 8.66
N LYS A 84 -13.62 0.00 8.92
CA LYS A 84 -14.31 0.06 10.22
C LYS A 84 -14.69 -1.31 10.79
N PRO A 85 -15.24 -2.27 10.02
CA PRO A 85 -15.62 -3.59 10.53
C PRO A 85 -14.42 -4.49 10.90
N ILE A 86 -13.22 -4.19 10.39
CA ILE A 86 -12.00 -4.98 10.61
C ILE A 86 -10.90 -4.17 11.32
N ALA A 87 -11.23 -2.99 11.83
CA ALA A 87 -10.25 -2.07 12.42
C ALA A 87 -9.46 -2.68 13.57
N SER A 88 -10.14 -3.44 14.46
CA SER A 88 -9.48 -4.10 15.60
C SER A 88 -8.48 -5.17 15.13
N GLN A 89 -8.82 -5.93 14.09
CA GLN A 89 -7.95 -6.97 13.54
C GLN A 89 -6.71 -6.36 12.88
N GLY A 90 -6.91 -5.33 12.04
CA GLY A 90 -5.80 -4.63 11.39
C GLY A 90 -4.86 -3.95 12.39
N VAL A 91 -5.40 -3.27 13.42
CA VAL A 91 -4.59 -2.64 14.46
C VAL A 91 -3.82 -3.67 15.28
N VAL A 92 -4.45 -4.78 15.65
CA VAL A 92 -3.76 -5.87 16.40
C VAL A 92 -2.63 -6.48 15.56
N LEU A 93 -2.86 -6.72 14.26
CA LEU A 93 -1.80 -7.20 13.36
C LEU A 93 -0.66 -6.20 13.22
N ALA A 94 -0.99 -4.91 13.05
CA ALA A 94 -0.01 -3.85 12.88
C ALA A 94 0.79 -3.51 14.15
N THR A 95 0.28 -3.86 15.34
CA THR A 95 0.95 -3.58 16.63
C THR A 95 1.49 -4.86 17.25
N LEU A 96 0.61 -5.69 17.81
CA LEU A 96 1.02 -6.95 18.47
C LEU A 96 1.64 -7.93 17.48
N GLY A 97 1.18 -7.95 16.21
CA GLY A 97 1.75 -8.79 15.17
C GLY A 97 3.19 -8.39 14.83
N VAL A 98 3.48 -7.09 14.76
CA VAL A 98 4.83 -6.56 14.56
C VAL A 98 5.72 -6.90 15.74
N LEU A 99 5.25 -6.69 16.98
CA LEU A 99 5.98 -7.07 18.20
C LEU A 99 6.28 -8.58 18.22
N ALA A 100 5.27 -9.42 18.01
CA ALA A 100 5.44 -10.87 18.01
C ALA A 100 6.44 -11.31 16.92
N THR A 101 6.32 -10.77 15.70
CA THR A 101 7.27 -11.06 14.61
C THR A 101 8.69 -10.65 14.99
N THR A 102 8.85 -9.46 15.60
CA THR A 102 10.16 -8.95 16.06
C THR A 102 10.77 -9.87 17.12
N PHE A 103 10.02 -10.26 18.16
CA PHE A 103 10.53 -11.12 19.21
C PHE A 103 10.84 -12.54 18.72
N ILE A 104 9.97 -13.15 17.91
CA ILE A 104 10.18 -14.51 17.40
C ILE A 104 11.39 -14.52 16.45
N THR A 105 11.47 -13.55 15.54
CA THR A 105 12.59 -13.45 14.58
C THR A 105 13.88 -13.07 15.29
N GLY A 106 13.84 -12.10 16.20
CA GLY A 106 15.03 -11.68 16.98
C GLY A 106 15.58 -12.79 17.87
N GLY A 107 14.70 -13.57 18.51
CA GLY A 107 15.09 -14.76 19.25
C GLY A 107 15.78 -15.81 18.38
N PHE A 108 15.24 -16.03 17.16
CA PHE A 108 15.87 -16.93 16.18
C PHE A 108 17.24 -16.40 15.71
N ILE A 109 17.35 -15.11 15.41
CA ILE A 109 18.60 -14.47 15.00
C ILE A 109 19.65 -14.62 16.11
N TYR A 110 19.28 -14.31 17.37
CA TYR A 110 20.17 -14.46 18.52
C TYR A 110 20.67 -15.89 18.68
N TRP A 111 19.78 -16.88 18.56
CA TRP A 111 20.14 -18.30 18.60
C TRP A 111 21.06 -18.69 17.43
N LEU A 112 20.74 -18.23 16.21
CA LEU A 112 21.49 -18.54 15.00
C LEU A 112 22.94 -18.02 15.09
N PHE A 113 23.11 -16.75 15.48
CA PHE A 113 24.43 -16.15 15.65
C PHE A 113 25.19 -16.74 16.85
N GLY A 114 24.50 -17.25 17.85
CA GLY A 114 25.10 -18.04 18.94
C GLY A 114 25.73 -19.34 18.45
N LEU A 115 25.13 -20.00 17.43
CA LEU A 115 25.71 -21.20 16.79
C LEU A 115 26.96 -20.89 15.97
N PHE A 116 26.99 -19.73 15.29
CA PHE A 116 28.09 -19.28 14.43
C PHE A 116 29.09 -18.35 15.14
N GLY A 117 29.08 -18.31 16.48
CA GLY A 117 29.79 -17.37 17.34
C GLY A 117 31.32 -17.29 17.21
N LYS A 118 31.92 -18.05 16.27
CA LYS A 118 33.34 -17.91 15.90
C LYS A 118 33.62 -16.68 14.99
N TYR A 119 32.59 -16.15 14.31
CA TYR A 119 32.77 -15.10 13.30
C TYR A 119 32.17 -13.76 13.74
N VAL A 120 30.92 -13.76 14.21
CA VAL A 120 30.19 -12.58 14.69
C VAL A 120 29.26 -13.02 15.82
N THR A 121 29.24 -12.27 16.90
CA THR A 121 28.27 -12.46 17.99
C THR A 121 27.38 -11.24 18.07
N LEU A 122 26.07 -11.44 18.07
CA LEU A 122 25.09 -10.39 18.26
C LEU A 122 24.52 -10.48 19.66
N THR A 123 24.36 -9.34 20.30
CA THR A 123 23.59 -9.25 21.54
C THR A 123 22.10 -9.45 21.26
N PHE A 124 21.33 -9.77 22.29
CA PHE A 124 19.88 -9.93 22.12
C PHE A 124 19.18 -8.64 21.62
N PRO A 125 19.52 -7.42 22.13
CA PRO A 125 18.98 -6.17 21.60
C PRO A 125 19.33 -5.93 20.10
N GLU A 126 20.54 -6.24 19.67
CA GLU A 126 20.93 -6.11 18.25
C GLU A 126 20.16 -7.09 17.36
N SER A 127 19.94 -8.31 17.84
CA SER A 127 19.12 -9.31 17.16
C SER A 127 17.67 -8.87 17.05
N LEU A 128 17.12 -8.23 18.10
CA LEU A 128 15.80 -7.61 18.07
C LEU A 128 15.75 -6.41 17.12
N LEU A 129 16.82 -5.59 17.07
CA LEU A 129 16.91 -4.44 16.15
C LEU A 129 16.86 -4.90 14.70
N LEU A 130 17.65 -5.90 14.33
CA LEU A 130 17.61 -6.48 12.99
C LEU A 130 16.22 -7.03 12.66
N ALA A 131 15.56 -7.70 13.59
CA ALA A 131 14.21 -8.20 13.42
C ALA A 131 13.15 -7.10 13.32
N ALA A 132 13.27 -6.02 14.12
CA ALA A 132 12.35 -4.88 14.11
C ALA A 132 12.37 -4.16 12.77
N VAL A 133 13.56 -3.90 12.24
CA VAL A 133 13.76 -3.30 10.90
C VAL A 133 13.02 -4.11 9.82
N MET A 134 13.03 -5.43 9.92
CA MET A 134 12.39 -6.32 8.95
C MET A 134 10.91 -6.61 9.24
N SER A 135 10.32 -6.10 10.32
CA SER A 135 8.97 -6.49 10.74
C SER A 135 7.83 -5.87 9.93
N SER A 136 8.09 -4.78 9.21
CA SER A 136 7.14 -4.10 8.30
C SER A 136 6.79 -4.97 7.09
N THR A 137 5.56 -4.85 6.57
CA THR A 137 5.07 -5.55 5.37
C THR A 137 4.49 -4.57 4.36
N ASP A 138 4.62 -4.87 3.07
CA ASP A 138 4.22 -4.02 1.95
C ASP A 138 2.98 -4.59 1.22
N SER A 139 1.80 -4.12 1.60
CA SER A 139 0.56 -4.49 0.91
C SER A 139 0.35 -3.74 -0.40
N ALA A 140 0.93 -2.56 -0.58
CA ALA A 140 0.79 -1.80 -1.82
C ALA A 140 1.33 -2.59 -3.02
N SER A 141 2.50 -3.22 -2.84
CA SER A 141 3.09 -4.13 -3.83
C SER A 141 2.19 -5.34 -4.10
N VAL A 142 1.61 -5.92 -3.05
CA VAL A 142 0.69 -7.06 -3.17
C VAL A 142 -0.52 -6.69 -4.00
N PHE A 143 -1.18 -5.58 -3.70
CA PHE A 143 -2.38 -5.15 -4.45
C PHE A 143 -2.07 -4.69 -5.86
N SER A 144 -0.90 -4.12 -6.10
CA SER A 144 -0.43 -3.85 -7.45
C SER A 144 -0.38 -5.16 -8.28
N ILE A 145 0.18 -6.24 -7.73
CA ILE A 145 0.25 -7.55 -8.37
C ILE A 145 -1.13 -8.16 -8.58
N LEU A 146 -2.00 -8.17 -7.56
CA LEU A 146 -3.34 -8.74 -7.64
C LEU A 146 -4.23 -7.99 -8.64
N ARG A 147 -4.21 -6.65 -8.58
CA ARG A 147 -4.96 -5.78 -9.48
C ARG A 147 -4.54 -5.97 -10.93
N SER A 148 -3.25 -6.12 -11.15
CA SER A 148 -2.67 -6.39 -12.47
C SER A 148 -3.17 -7.68 -13.10
N LYS A 149 -3.49 -8.67 -12.28
CA LYS A 149 -4.01 -9.97 -12.71
C LYS A 149 -5.53 -10.11 -12.56
N GLY A 150 -6.23 -9.02 -12.20
CA GLY A 150 -7.68 -9.01 -12.02
C GLY A 150 -8.19 -9.94 -10.92
N VAL A 151 -7.39 -10.12 -9.85
CA VAL A 151 -7.73 -11.00 -8.73
C VAL A 151 -8.29 -10.17 -7.58
N TYR A 152 -9.50 -10.53 -7.14
CA TYR A 152 -10.20 -9.98 -5.98
C TYR A 152 -10.14 -10.97 -4.84
N LEU A 153 -10.18 -10.48 -3.60
CA LEU A 153 -10.01 -11.31 -2.40
C LEU A 153 -11.27 -11.38 -1.57
N LYS A 154 -11.61 -12.60 -1.10
CA LYS A 154 -12.70 -12.88 -0.15
C LYS A 154 -12.39 -12.37 1.26
N GLU A 155 -13.34 -12.50 2.19
CA GLU A 155 -13.21 -12.32 3.64
C GLU A 155 -12.69 -10.94 4.08
N ARG A 156 -12.89 -9.90 3.27
CA ARG A 156 -12.34 -8.55 3.53
C ARG A 156 -10.82 -8.57 3.76
N LEU A 157 -10.11 -9.50 3.13
CA LEU A 157 -8.66 -9.60 3.24
C LEU A 157 -7.97 -8.32 2.74
N ARG A 158 -8.50 -7.72 1.66
CA ARG A 158 -7.95 -6.50 1.10
C ARG A 158 -7.90 -5.36 2.12
N PRO A 159 -9.04 -4.87 2.68
CA PRO A 159 -8.99 -3.77 3.65
C PRO A 159 -8.20 -4.14 4.92
N THR A 160 -8.14 -5.42 5.31
CA THR A 160 -7.33 -5.88 6.45
C THR A 160 -5.85 -5.70 6.20
N LEU A 161 -5.37 -6.13 5.04
CA LEU A 161 -3.96 -6.00 4.65
C LEU A 161 -3.56 -4.54 4.38
N GLU A 162 -4.46 -3.72 3.81
CA GLU A 162 -4.25 -2.28 3.62
C GLU A 162 -4.06 -1.57 4.97
N LEU A 163 -4.95 -1.83 5.94
CA LEU A 163 -4.85 -1.24 7.27
C LEU A 163 -3.62 -1.73 8.03
N GLU A 164 -3.33 -3.04 7.96
CA GLU A 164 -2.13 -3.61 8.57
C GLU A 164 -0.88 -2.91 8.05
N SER A 165 -0.69 -2.89 6.74
CA SER A 165 0.53 -2.35 6.12
C SER A 165 0.69 -0.85 6.37
N GLY A 166 -0.37 -0.04 6.24
CA GLY A 166 -0.30 1.39 6.51
C GLY A 166 0.01 1.73 7.98
N SER A 167 -0.18 0.78 8.91
CA SER A 167 0.03 0.99 10.33
C SER A 167 1.24 0.22 10.89
N ASN A 168 1.73 -0.82 10.21
CA ASN A 168 2.88 -1.59 10.68
C ASN A 168 4.22 -0.89 10.41
N ASP A 169 4.33 -0.09 9.34
CA ASP A 169 5.51 0.72 9.06
C ASP A 169 5.81 1.71 10.20
N PRO A 170 4.83 2.51 10.68
CA PRO A 170 4.99 3.32 11.87
C PRO A 170 5.45 2.52 13.10
N MET A 171 4.92 1.32 13.30
CA MET A 171 5.30 0.49 14.45
C MET A 171 6.72 -0.06 14.34
N ALA A 172 7.11 -0.56 13.17
CA ALA A 172 8.47 -1.02 12.91
C ALA A 172 9.50 0.10 13.05
N TYR A 173 9.17 1.31 12.57
CA TYR A 173 9.99 2.52 12.75
C TYR A 173 10.22 2.84 14.22
N MET A 174 9.14 2.87 15.04
CA MET A 174 9.24 3.14 16.47
C MET A 174 10.10 2.12 17.20
N LEU A 175 9.91 0.83 16.90
CA LEU A 175 10.71 -0.24 17.49
C LEU A 175 12.19 -0.12 17.11
N THR A 176 12.47 0.23 15.85
CA THR A 176 13.82 0.46 15.36
C THR A 176 14.50 1.58 16.15
N LEU A 177 13.87 2.75 16.27
CA LEU A 177 14.43 3.88 17.02
C LEU A 177 14.57 3.58 18.51
N LEU A 178 13.59 2.91 19.10
CA LEU A 178 13.64 2.53 20.52
C LEU A 178 14.81 1.57 20.80
N LEU A 179 15.02 0.57 19.94
CA LEU A 179 16.11 -0.39 20.11
C LEU A 179 17.49 0.26 19.86
N ILE A 180 17.59 1.19 18.90
CA ILE A 180 18.80 2.01 18.73
C ILE A 180 19.09 2.80 20.00
N ALA A 181 18.11 3.52 20.54
CA ALA A 181 18.28 4.28 21.78
C ALA A 181 18.65 3.39 22.97
N TYR A 182 18.03 2.19 23.06
CA TYR A 182 18.36 1.20 24.08
C TYR A 182 19.82 0.74 24.00
N ILE A 183 20.31 0.42 22.79
CA ILE A 183 21.69 -0.04 22.58
C ILE A 183 22.68 1.10 22.88
N GLN A 184 22.43 2.33 22.41
CA GLN A 184 23.31 3.48 22.63
C GLN A 184 23.37 3.91 24.10
N SER A 185 22.29 3.79 24.85
CA SER A 185 22.26 4.16 26.30
C SER A 185 22.84 3.08 27.23
N GLY A 186 23.17 1.90 26.68
CA GLY A 186 23.62 0.77 27.49
C GLY A 186 22.50 0.11 28.31
N GLY A 187 21.26 0.43 28.06
CA GLY A 187 20.05 -0.09 28.69
C GLY A 187 19.03 1.01 28.99
N MET A 188 17.75 0.66 28.95
CA MET A 188 16.63 1.55 29.25
C MET A 188 15.64 0.79 30.14
N ASN A 189 14.98 1.50 31.04
CA ASN A 189 13.93 0.89 31.84
C ASN A 189 12.75 0.50 30.94
N ILE A 190 12.21 -0.71 31.14
CA ILE A 190 11.08 -1.22 30.34
C ILE A 190 9.85 -0.30 30.40
N TRP A 191 9.65 0.41 31.50
CA TRP A 191 8.58 1.38 31.67
C TRP A 191 8.81 2.63 30.83
N GLU A 192 10.05 3.11 30.72
CA GLU A 192 10.42 4.24 29.85
C GLU A 192 10.24 3.87 28.37
N ALA A 193 10.65 2.65 28.00
CA ALA A 193 10.44 2.12 26.67
C ALA A 193 8.95 2.04 26.32
N GLY A 194 8.14 1.45 27.19
CA GLY A 194 6.68 1.36 27.02
C GLY A 194 6.02 2.72 26.94
N LEU A 195 6.39 3.65 27.82
CA LEU A 195 5.87 5.01 27.83
C LEU A 195 6.23 5.76 26.54
N SER A 196 7.45 5.61 26.04
CA SER A 196 7.88 6.20 24.77
C SER A 196 7.02 5.71 23.59
N LEU A 197 6.72 4.42 23.51
CA LEU A 197 5.84 3.86 22.48
C LEU A 197 4.43 4.44 22.58
N VAL A 198 3.86 4.51 23.79
CA VAL A 198 2.52 5.08 24.02
C VAL A 198 2.48 6.56 23.62
N ILE A 199 3.49 7.35 23.97
CA ILE A 199 3.57 8.77 23.60
C ILE A 199 3.66 8.90 22.09
N GLN A 200 4.55 8.17 21.43
CA GLN A 200 4.73 8.26 19.97
C GLN A 200 3.45 7.89 19.23
N LEU A 201 2.75 6.83 19.64
CA LEU A 201 1.47 6.41 19.03
C LEU A 201 0.37 7.45 19.29
N SER A 202 0.23 7.92 20.53
CA SER A 202 -0.84 8.85 20.91
C SER A 202 -0.66 10.21 20.25
N VAL A 203 0.56 10.78 20.32
CA VAL A 203 0.87 12.07 19.68
C VAL A 203 0.73 11.95 18.17
N GLY A 204 1.22 10.85 17.56
CA GLY A 204 1.09 10.59 16.14
C GLY A 204 -0.36 10.52 15.69
N ALA A 205 -1.20 9.77 16.40
CA ALA A 205 -2.61 9.62 16.08
C ALA A 205 -3.39 10.92 16.23
N ILE A 206 -3.20 11.63 17.35
CA ILE A 206 -3.89 12.91 17.63
C ILE A 206 -3.46 13.98 16.62
N ALA A 207 -2.15 14.13 16.39
CA ALA A 207 -1.63 15.11 15.44
C ALA A 207 -2.13 14.82 14.01
N GLY A 208 -2.07 13.56 13.57
CA GLY A 208 -2.57 13.16 12.25
C GLY A 208 -4.06 13.46 12.08
N PHE A 209 -4.86 13.16 13.07
CA PHE A 209 -6.30 13.47 13.03
C PHE A 209 -6.57 14.97 13.00
N LEU A 210 -5.94 15.75 13.89
CA LEU A 210 -6.16 17.20 13.98
C LEU A 210 -5.65 17.93 12.73
N LEU A 211 -4.43 17.61 12.27
CA LEU A 211 -3.84 18.21 11.08
C LEU A 211 -4.58 17.78 9.81
N GLY A 212 -5.05 16.54 9.73
CA GLY A 212 -5.92 16.07 8.65
C GLY A 212 -7.25 16.84 8.59
N LYS A 213 -7.89 17.07 9.74
CA LYS A 213 -9.11 17.92 9.84
C LYS A 213 -8.84 19.37 9.45
N LEU A 214 -7.70 19.91 9.89
CA LEU A 214 -7.28 21.26 9.52
C LEU A 214 -7.05 21.37 8.01
N ALA A 215 -6.41 20.35 7.39
CA ALA A 215 -6.23 20.29 5.95
C ALA A 215 -7.56 20.33 5.19
N VAL A 216 -8.53 19.51 5.60
CA VAL A 216 -9.88 19.49 5.01
C VAL A 216 -10.53 20.86 5.11
N LEU A 217 -10.42 21.52 6.28
CA LEU A 217 -10.98 22.85 6.48
C LEU A 217 -10.31 23.91 5.60
N ILE A 218 -8.98 23.90 5.50
CA ILE A 218 -8.22 24.83 4.67
C ILE A 218 -8.58 24.62 3.19
N ILE A 219 -8.54 23.38 2.70
CA ILE A 219 -8.83 23.03 1.29
C ILE A 219 -10.22 23.54 0.88
N ASN A 220 -11.22 23.34 1.73
CA ASN A 220 -12.59 23.74 1.41
C ASN A 220 -12.88 25.24 1.57
N LYS A 221 -11.98 26.01 2.22
CA LYS A 221 -12.21 27.45 2.47
C LYS A 221 -11.29 28.39 1.70
N ILE A 222 -10.17 27.90 1.17
CA ILE A 222 -9.10 28.75 0.66
C ILE A 222 -9.42 29.41 -0.69
N ASP A 223 -10.36 28.84 -1.47
CA ASP A 223 -10.82 29.35 -2.77
C ASP A 223 -9.66 29.82 -3.68
N ILE A 224 -8.84 28.87 -4.14
CA ILE A 224 -7.68 29.16 -4.98
C ILE A 224 -8.14 29.14 -6.45
N ASP A 225 -7.92 30.23 -7.20
CA ASP A 225 -8.27 30.35 -8.62
C ASP A 225 -7.64 29.26 -9.51
N ASN A 226 -6.43 28.81 -9.17
CA ASN A 226 -5.72 27.78 -9.93
C ASN A 226 -5.85 26.40 -9.24
N GLU A 227 -6.69 25.55 -9.80
CA GLU A 227 -6.95 24.20 -9.29
C GLU A 227 -5.69 23.34 -9.12
N SER A 228 -4.63 23.57 -9.92
CA SER A 228 -3.38 22.84 -9.85
C SER A 228 -2.58 23.08 -8.55
N LEU A 229 -2.94 24.12 -7.78
CA LEU A 229 -2.30 24.42 -6.51
C LEU A 229 -2.86 23.57 -5.34
N TYR A 230 -4.07 23.01 -5.46
CA TYR A 230 -4.66 22.18 -4.40
C TYR A 230 -3.82 20.91 -4.10
N PRO A 231 -3.35 20.14 -5.10
CA PRO A 231 -2.45 19.01 -4.84
C PRO A 231 -1.14 19.43 -4.15
N ILE A 232 -0.59 20.61 -4.51
CA ILE A 232 0.64 21.13 -3.89
C ILE A 232 0.39 21.54 -2.44
N LEU A 233 -0.75 22.18 -2.14
CA LEU A 233 -1.17 22.52 -0.79
C LEU A 233 -1.29 21.26 0.08
N LEU A 234 -1.88 20.19 -0.49
CA LEU A 234 -2.04 18.93 0.20
C LEU A 234 -0.69 18.25 0.44
N LEU A 235 0.25 18.32 -0.51
CA LEU A 235 1.63 17.84 -0.35
C LEU A 235 2.36 18.59 0.77
N ALA A 236 2.25 19.91 0.80
CA ALA A 236 2.80 20.72 1.88
C ALA A 236 2.21 20.33 3.25
N THR A 237 0.92 20.03 3.29
CA THR A 237 0.24 19.53 4.51
C THR A 237 0.79 18.17 4.95
N ALA A 238 1.04 17.24 4.02
CA ALA A 238 1.61 15.93 4.33
C ALA A 238 3.01 16.07 4.97
N PHE A 239 3.89 16.87 4.37
CA PHE A 239 5.22 17.12 4.92
C PHE A 239 5.19 17.88 6.24
N PHE A 240 4.33 18.88 6.37
CA PHE A 240 4.14 19.60 7.63
C PHE A 240 3.66 18.65 8.74
N THR A 241 2.70 17.77 8.43
CA THR A 241 2.18 16.79 9.38
C THR A 241 3.30 15.87 9.87
N PHE A 242 4.12 15.34 8.96
CA PHE A 242 5.26 14.50 9.32
C PHE A 242 6.24 15.26 10.24
N ALA A 243 6.72 16.40 9.77
CA ALA A 243 7.78 17.14 10.45
C ALA A 243 7.32 17.68 11.81
N ALA A 244 6.16 18.33 11.88
CA ALA A 244 5.62 18.89 13.13
C ALA A 244 5.37 17.79 14.17
N THR A 245 4.81 16.64 13.75
CA THR A 245 4.56 15.52 14.67
C THR A 245 5.86 14.94 15.19
N THR A 246 6.87 14.76 14.33
CA THR A 246 8.18 14.23 14.72
C THR A 246 8.90 15.17 15.70
N LEU A 247 8.85 16.48 15.45
CA LEU A 247 9.40 17.49 16.38
C LEU A 247 8.70 17.47 17.75
N CYS A 248 7.40 17.12 17.79
CA CYS A 248 6.66 16.91 19.04
C CYS A 248 6.85 15.51 19.65
N LYS A 249 7.89 14.76 19.24
CA LYS A 249 8.19 13.39 19.70
C LYS A 249 7.07 12.38 19.41
N GLY A 250 6.20 12.66 18.45
CA GLY A 250 5.19 11.73 17.94
C GLY A 250 5.71 10.95 16.75
N ASN A 251 4.99 9.90 16.35
CA ASN A 251 5.30 9.15 15.15
C ASN A 251 4.77 9.89 13.91
N GLY A 252 5.67 10.51 13.13
CA GLY A 252 5.33 11.27 11.92
C GLY A 252 4.70 10.41 10.82
N TYR A 253 5.14 9.17 10.64
CA TYR A 253 4.57 8.26 9.65
C TYR A 253 3.11 7.88 9.97
N LEU A 254 2.83 7.59 11.26
CA LEU A 254 1.46 7.34 11.70
C LEU A 254 0.57 8.56 11.49
N ALA A 255 1.09 9.75 11.83
CA ALA A 255 0.35 11.00 11.66
C ALA A 255 0.01 11.26 10.20
N VAL A 256 0.95 11.07 9.29
CA VAL A 256 0.75 11.25 7.85
C VAL A 256 -0.28 10.26 7.30
N TYR A 257 -0.21 8.99 7.69
CA TYR A 257 -1.19 7.98 7.28
C TYR A 257 -2.61 8.33 7.76
N ILE A 258 -2.75 8.70 9.04
CA ILE A 258 -4.05 9.11 9.61
C ILE A 258 -4.56 10.41 8.96
N ALA A 259 -3.69 11.38 8.69
CA ALA A 259 -4.07 12.61 7.98
C ALA A 259 -4.58 12.29 6.57
N GLY A 260 -3.89 11.42 5.83
CA GLY A 260 -4.34 10.90 4.54
C GLY A 260 -5.72 10.25 4.64
N LEU A 261 -5.93 9.38 5.64
CA LEU A 261 -7.21 8.71 5.88
C LEU A 261 -8.35 9.71 6.16
N VAL A 262 -8.07 10.76 6.94
CA VAL A 262 -9.06 11.83 7.23
C VAL A 262 -9.41 12.60 5.96
N VAL A 263 -8.42 13.01 5.18
CA VAL A 263 -8.60 13.77 3.94
C VAL A 263 -9.32 12.93 2.89
N GLY A 264 -8.88 11.68 2.69
CA GLY A 264 -9.45 10.78 1.69
C GLY A 264 -10.91 10.42 1.93
N ASN A 265 -11.36 10.41 3.20
CA ASN A 265 -12.76 10.12 3.55
C ASN A 265 -13.61 11.39 3.80
N ALA A 266 -13.03 12.58 3.62
CA ALA A 266 -13.76 13.83 3.71
C ALA A 266 -14.31 14.25 2.33
N LYS A 267 -15.37 15.08 2.36
CA LYS A 267 -15.82 15.80 1.17
C LYS A 267 -14.92 17.03 1.00
N ILE A 268 -14.10 17.01 -0.03
CA ILE A 268 -13.17 18.10 -0.36
C ILE A 268 -13.33 18.49 -1.82
N VAL A 269 -13.11 19.77 -2.12
CA VAL A 269 -13.09 20.27 -3.51
C VAL A 269 -11.93 19.65 -4.29
N HIS A 270 -12.10 19.45 -5.59
CA HIS A 270 -11.06 18.89 -6.49
C HIS A 270 -10.46 17.55 -6.07
N LYS A 271 -11.21 16.72 -5.31
CA LYS A 271 -10.76 15.43 -4.76
C LYS A 271 -10.11 14.52 -5.81
N LYS A 272 -10.74 14.40 -6.99
CA LYS A 272 -10.26 13.56 -8.09
C LYS A 272 -8.90 14.03 -8.62
N SER A 273 -8.73 15.34 -8.81
CA SER A 273 -7.46 15.94 -9.26
C SER A 273 -6.33 15.66 -8.25
N MET A 274 -6.60 15.87 -6.96
CA MET A 274 -5.65 15.58 -5.89
C MET A 274 -5.30 14.08 -5.81
N GLY A 275 -6.29 13.18 -5.90
CA GLY A 275 -6.06 11.74 -5.91
C GLY A 275 -5.18 11.32 -7.07
N THR A 276 -5.49 11.74 -8.31
CA THR A 276 -4.67 11.41 -9.49
C THR A 276 -3.23 11.92 -9.37
N PHE A 277 -3.05 13.13 -8.81
CA PHE A 277 -1.71 13.68 -8.56
C PHE A 277 -0.93 12.81 -7.56
N PHE A 278 -1.55 12.47 -6.42
CA PHE A 278 -0.89 11.68 -5.38
C PHE A 278 -0.58 10.26 -5.85
N ASP A 279 -1.44 9.63 -6.63
CA ASP A 279 -1.18 8.32 -7.25
C ASP A 279 0.09 8.36 -8.12
N GLY A 280 0.17 9.31 -9.04
CA GLY A 280 1.35 9.45 -9.91
C GLY A 280 2.61 9.82 -9.14
N PHE A 281 2.46 10.68 -8.13
CA PHE A 281 3.57 11.16 -7.32
C PHE A 281 4.10 10.07 -6.37
N ALA A 282 3.22 9.26 -5.78
CA ALA A 282 3.59 8.10 -4.98
C ALA A 282 4.34 7.06 -5.82
N TRP A 283 3.90 6.79 -7.06
CA TRP A 283 4.63 5.92 -7.99
C TRP A 283 6.02 6.47 -8.33
N LEU A 284 6.14 7.76 -8.61
CA LEU A 284 7.45 8.39 -8.88
C LEU A 284 8.39 8.18 -7.69
N TRP A 285 7.94 8.52 -6.48
CA TRP A 285 8.77 8.37 -5.29
C TRP A 285 9.07 6.92 -4.94
N GLN A 286 8.17 6.00 -5.24
CA GLN A 286 8.44 4.58 -5.10
C GLN A 286 9.57 4.12 -6.02
N ILE A 287 9.56 4.56 -7.30
CA ILE A 287 10.66 4.28 -8.25
C ILE A 287 11.97 4.90 -7.73
N VAL A 288 11.96 6.19 -7.38
CA VAL A 288 13.16 6.89 -6.88
C VAL A 288 13.73 6.19 -5.64
N MET A 289 12.88 5.79 -4.71
CA MET A 289 13.25 5.08 -3.49
C MET A 289 13.94 3.75 -3.80
N PHE A 290 13.32 2.89 -4.61
CA PHE A 290 13.91 1.59 -4.96
C PHE A 290 15.21 1.72 -5.77
N LEU A 291 15.29 2.71 -6.67
CA LEU A 291 16.52 3.02 -7.39
C LEU A 291 17.64 3.46 -6.46
N THR A 292 17.34 4.39 -5.53
CA THR A 292 18.30 4.88 -4.54
C THR A 292 18.84 3.75 -3.67
N LEU A 293 17.95 2.87 -3.20
CA LEU A 293 18.34 1.72 -2.39
C LEU A 293 19.16 0.70 -3.20
N GLY A 294 18.84 0.52 -4.48
CA GLY A 294 19.63 -0.31 -5.38
C GLY A 294 21.01 0.27 -5.66
N LEU A 295 21.15 1.60 -5.76
CA LEU A 295 22.44 2.30 -5.90
C LEU A 295 23.29 2.22 -4.62
N LEU A 296 22.65 2.16 -3.44
CA LEU A 296 23.34 2.16 -2.15
C LEU A 296 23.99 0.79 -1.84
N VAL A 297 23.46 -0.29 -2.38
CA VAL A 297 23.97 -1.65 -2.11
C VAL A 297 25.13 -1.99 -3.02
N ASN A 298 26.11 -2.71 -2.45
CA ASN A 298 27.19 -3.36 -3.22
C ASN A 298 26.87 -4.86 -3.34
N PRO A 299 26.49 -5.36 -4.52
CA PRO A 299 26.12 -6.76 -4.71
C PRO A 299 27.16 -7.80 -4.21
N HIS A 300 28.46 -7.50 -4.33
CA HIS A 300 29.49 -8.39 -3.83
C HIS A 300 29.47 -8.56 -2.29
N GLU A 301 28.99 -7.55 -1.55
CA GLU A 301 28.84 -7.60 -0.08
C GLU A 301 27.62 -8.43 0.37
N LEU A 302 26.71 -8.76 -0.54
CA LEU A 302 25.57 -9.64 -0.24
C LEU A 302 25.97 -11.11 -0.17
N LEU A 303 27.03 -11.52 -0.86
CA LEU A 303 27.47 -12.90 -0.91
C LEU A 303 27.82 -13.48 0.46
N PRO A 304 28.58 -12.81 1.33
CA PRO A 304 28.92 -13.31 2.66
C PRO A 304 27.70 -13.51 3.58
N VAL A 305 26.65 -12.68 3.41
CA VAL A 305 25.45 -12.72 4.26
C VAL A 305 24.34 -13.60 3.69
N THR A 306 24.53 -14.17 2.49
CA THR A 306 23.50 -14.98 1.79
C THR A 306 22.99 -16.14 2.66
N GLY A 307 23.90 -16.90 3.29
CA GLY A 307 23.52 -18.05 4.11
C GLY A 307 22.62 -17.67 5.29
N VAL A 308 23.00 -16.62 6.02
CA VAL A 308 22.22 -16.08 7.14
C VAL A 308 20.92 -15.49 6.61
N GLY A 309 20.99 -14.71 5.54
CA GLY A 309 19.82 -14.08 4.92
C GLY A 309 18.77 -15.09 4.47
N VAL A 310 19.18 -16.22 3.87
CA VAL A 310 18.24 -17.30 3.50
C VAL A 310 17.61 -17.92 4.75
N MET A 311 18.42 -18.28 5.76
CA MET A 311 17.90 -18.91 6.97
C MET A 311 16.91 -18.01 7.71
N VAL A 312 17.26 -16.73 7.91
CA VAL A 312 16.39 -15.76 8.58
C VAL A 312 15.15 -15.47 7.73
N GLY A 313 15.30 -15.25 6.42
CA GLY A 313 14.17 -14.95 5.51
C GLY A 313 13.18 -16.10 5.44
N VAL A 314 13.65 -17.34 5.28
CA VAL A 314 12.79 -18.54 5.27
C VAL A 314 12.10 -18.72 6.63
N PHE A 315 12.82 -18.55 7.75
CA PHE A 315 12.23 -18.61 9.07
C PHE A 315 11.13 -17.54 9.27
N MET A 316 11.37 -16.30 8.83
CA MET A 316 10.39 -15.23 8.90
C MET A 316 9.13 -15.56 8.10
N ILE A 317 9.28 -16.02 6.85
CA ILE A 317 8.15 -16.29 5.95
C ILE A 317 7.33 -17.49 6.44
N LEU A 318 8.00 -18.58 6.84
CA LEU A 318 7.33 -19.86 7.13
C LEU A 318 6.97 -20.07 8.59
N ILE A 319 7.61 -19.37 9.52
CA ILE A 319 7.46 -19.62 10.97
C ILE A 319 7.04 -18.34 11.70
N ALA A 320 7.84 -17.29 11.70
CA ALA A 320 7.59 -16.11 12.51
C ALA A 320 6.30 -15.40 12.13
N ARG A 321 6.09 -15.15 10.84
CA ARG A 321 4.89 -14.48 10.34
C ARG A 321 3.62 -15.31 10.55
N PRO A 322 3.54 -16.61 10.19
CA PRO A 322 2.38 -17.42 10.50
C PRO A 322 2.05 -17.45 11.99
N ILE A 323 3.02 -17.70 12.87
CA ILE A 323 2.79 -17.71 14.31
C ILE A 323 2.20 -16.37 14.79
N SER A 324 2.78 -15.24 14.37
CA SER A 324 2.31 -13.91 14.74
C SER A 324 0.87 -13.66 14.27
N VAL A 325 0.56 -13.97 13.01
CA VAL A 325 -0.78 -13.78 12.45
C VAL A 325 -1.80 -14.66 13.17
N PHE A 326 -1.49 -15.95 13.36
CA PHE A 326 -2.41 -16.86 14.05
C PHE A 326 -2.64 -16.43 15.50
N LEU A 327 -1.58 -16.06 16.25
CA LEU A 327 -1.71 -15.55 17.62
C LEU A 327 -2.61 -14.31 17.69
N CYS A 328 -2.39 -13.33 16.80
CA CYS A 328 -3.17 -12.10 16.77
C CYS A 328 -4.63 -12.33 16.38
N LEU A 329 -4.90 -13.29 15.49
CA LEU A 329 -6.24 -13.55 14.98
C LEU A 329 -6.98 -14.71 15.68
N ILE A 330 -6.44 -15.28 16.76
CA ILE A 330 -7.14 -16.27 17.60
C ILE A 330 -8.52 -15.75 18.05
N PRO A 331 -8.64 -14.51 18.61
CA PRO A 331 -9.92 -14.04 19.13
C PRO A 331 -10.97 -13.77 18.05
N TYR A 332 -10.54 -13.65 16.79
CA TYR A 332 -11.38 -13.22 15.68
C TYR A 332 -11.85 -14.39 14.81
N LYS A 333 -13.17 -14.63 14.81
CA LYS A 333 -13.80 -15.73 14.06
C LYS A 333 -14.11 -15.36 12.61
N ASN A 334 -13.89 -14.12 12.21
CA ASN A 334 -14.25 -13.59 10.89
C ASN A 334 -13.34 -14.09 9.76
N PHE A 335 -12.19 -14.66 10.10
CA PHE A 335 -11.22 -15.20 9.13
C PHE A 335 -11.18 -16.72 9.24
N SER A 336 -11.33 -17.39 8.10
CA SER A 336 -11.11 -18.82 8.00
C SER A 336 -9.63 -19.18 8.25
N PHE A 337 -9.35 -20.46 8.47
CA PHE A 337 -7.97 -20.95 8.57
C PHE A 337 -7.18 -20.62 7.31
N LYS A 338 -7.79 -20.76 6.12
CA LYS A 338 -7.20 -20.43 4.82
C LYS A 338 -6.95 -18.94 4.69
N GLY A 339 -7.87 -18.08 5.15
CA GLY A 339 -7.70 -16.62 5.17
C GLY A 339 -6.52 -16.20 6.05
N LYS A 340 -6.38 -16.76 7.26
CA LYS A 340 -5.22 -16.51 8.16
C LYS A 340 -3.91 -16.97 7.53
N LEU A 341 -3.92 -18.11 6.84
CA LEU A 341 -2.74 -18.61 6.12
C LEU A 341 -2.37 -17.69 4.95
N TYR A 342 -3.37 -17.16 4.23
CA TYR A 342 -3.12 -16.20 3.16
C TYR A 342 -2.54 -14.89 3.70
N ILE A 343 -3.08 -14.30 4.79
CA ILE A 343 -2.51 -13.12 5.47
C ILE A 343 -1.04 -13.38 5.86
N SER A 344 -0.75 -14.59 6.36
CA SER A 344 0.61 -14.99 6.71
C SER A 344 1.55 -15.01 5.50
N TRP A 345 1.10 -15.56 4.38
CA TRP A 345 1.88 -15.65 3.15
C TRP A 345 2.14 -14.30 2.50
N VAL A 346 1.15 -13.39 2.55
CA VAL A 346 1.19 -12.08 1.89
C VAL A 346 2.03 -11.03 2.65
N GLY A 347 2.69 -11.40 3.72
CA GLY A 347 3.62 -10.53 4.44
C GLY A 347 4.89 -10.19 3.66
N LEU A 348 4.72 -9.65 2.43
CA LEU A 348 5.80 -9.27 1.52
C LEU A 348 6.62 -8.12 2.10
N ARG A 349 7.95 -8.17 1.96
CA ARG A 349 8.85 -7.10 2.39
C ARG A 349 9.19 -6.19 1.21
N GLY A 350 8.94 -4.88 1.39
CA GLY A 350 9.24 -3.87 0.37
C GLY A 350 10.51 -3.07 0.68
N ALA A 351 10.55 -1.81 0.24
CA ALA A 351 11.67 -0.91 0.48
C ALA A 351 11.77 -0.42 1.92
N VAL A 352 10.66 -0.40 2.66
CA VAL A 352 10.60 0.17 4.01
C VAL A 352 11.61 -0.48 4.97
N PRO A 353 11.75 -1.81 5.05
CA PRO A 353 12.81 -2.46 5.81
C PRO A 353 14.21 -1.97 5.43
N ILE A 354 14.50 -1.79 4.13
CA ILE A 354 15.83 -1.35 3.69
C ILE A 354 16.09 0.11 4.14
N ILE A 355 15.09 0.98 4.06
CA ILE A 355 15.18 2.35 4.58
C ILE A 355 15.42 2.31 6.09
N PHE A 356 14.69 1.50 6.84
CA PHE A 356 14.88 1.41 8.29
C PHE A 356 16.25 0.82 8.65
N ALA A 357 16.86 0.01 7.79
CA ALA A 357 18.22 -0.49 7.97
C ALA A 357 19.30 0.63 7.86
N THR A 358 18.99 1.79 7.26
CA THR A 358 19.91 2.93 7.26
C THR A 358 20.01 3.63 8.61
N TYR A 359 18.99 3.53 9.48
CA TYR A 359 18.99 4.16 10.81
C TYR A 359 20.07 3.63 11.73
N PRO A 360 20.27 2.29 11.89
CA PRO A 360 21.41 1.76 12.62
C PRO A 360 22.77 2.19 12.07
N MET A 361 22.89 2.32 10.71
CA MET A 361 24.14 2.78 10.08
C MET A 361 24.46 4.23 10.47
N ILE A 362 23.48 5.12 10.42
CA ILE A 362 23.64 6.54 10.78
C ILE A 362 23.86 6.69 12.29
N ALA A 363 23.24 5.85 13.08
CA ALA A 363 23.42 5.81 14.54
C ALA A 363 24.78 5.22 14.98
N GLY A 364 25.58 4.68 14.07
CA GLY A 364 26.88 4.07 14.37
C GLY A 364 26.78 2.77 15.19
N ILE A 365 25.69 2.02 15.03
CA ILE A 365 25.53 0.71 15.69
C ILE A 365 26.55 -0.27 15.09
N GLU A 366 27.16 -1.07 15.96
CA GLU A 366 28.08 -2.11 15.53
C GLU A 366 27.38 -3.10 14.57
N HIS A 367 28.07 -3.56 13.55
CA HIS A 367 27.54 -4.45 12.50
C HIS A 367 26.38 -3.89 11.65
N ALA A 368 26.07 -2.58 11.69
CA ALA A 368 24.94 -1.99 10.97
C ALA A 368 25.00 -2.22 9.44
N SER A 369 26.21 -2.20 8.84
CA SER A 369 26.37 -2.53 7.40
C SER A 369 25.97 -3.97 7.10
N MET A 370 26.30 -4.91 7.99
CA MET A 370 25.87 -6.30 7.87
C MET A 370 24.33 -6.40 7.99
N PHE A 371 23.72 -5.65 8.91
CA PHE A 371 22.27 -5.58 9.05
C PHE A 371 21.62 -5.10 7.76
N PHE A 372 22.13 -4.02 7.18
CA PHE A 372 21.65 -3.48 5.91
C PHE A 372 21.70 -4.55 4.79
N ASN A 373 22.81 -5.24 4.64
CA ASN A 373 23.00 -6.27 3.62
C ASN A 373 22.07 -7.48 3.85
N ILE A 374 21.87 -7.92 5.09
CA ILE A 374 20.91 -9.00 5.43
C ILE A 374 19.48 -8.59 5.09
N VAL A 375 19.05 -7.38 5.51
CA VAL A 375 17.71 -6.84 5.25
C VAL A 375 17.47 -6.72 3.76
N PHE A 376 18.45 -6.18 3.03
CA PHE A 376 18.39 -6.03 1.58
C PHE A 376 18.23 -7.39 0.87
N PHE A 377 19.03 -8.37 1.28
CA PHE A 377 18.95 -9.73 0.74
C PHE A 377 17.58 -10.39 1.02
N ILE A 378 17.07 -10.25 2.25
CA ILE A 378 15.76 -10.80 2.63
C ILE A 378 14.63 -10.10 1.85
N THR A 379 14.75 -8.81 1.57
CA THR A 379 13.77 -8.09 0.74
C THR A 379 13.75 -8.64 -0.68
N ILE A 380 14.92 -8.87 -1.31
CA ILE A 380 14.98 -9.52 -2.63
C ILE A 380 14.35 -10.91 -2.57
N LEU A 381 14.68 -11.70 -1.57
CA LEU A 381 14.15 -13.06 -1.39
C LEU A 381 12.61 -13.04 -1.26
N SER A 382 12.08 -12.12 -0.46
CA SER A 382 10.64 -11.93 -0.27
C SER A 382 9.94 -11.51 -1.57
N LEU A 383 10.48 -10.52 -2.28
CA LEU A 383 9.94 -10.07 -3.56
C LEU A 383 9.96 -11.20 -4.60
N LEU A 384 11.02 -12.00 -4.65
CA LEU A 384 11.12 -13.14 -5.57
C LEU A 384 10.16 -14.27 -5.21
N ILE A 385 10.11 -14.71 -3.96
CA ILE A 385 9.31 -15.87 -3.56
C ILE A 385 7.85 -15.46 -3.36
N GLN A 386 7.58 -14.54 -2.44
CA GLN A 386 6.22 -14.14 -2.09
C GLN A 386 5.58 -13.32 -3.21
N GLY A 387 6.29 -12.33 -3.77
CA GLY A 387 5.76 -11.47 -4.82
C GLY A 387 5.30 -12.22 -6.07
N THR A 388 6.06 -13.24 -6.51
CA THR A 388 5.67 -14.06 -7.67
C THR A 388 4.53 -15.03 -7.38
N THR A 389 4.37 -15.47 -6.13
CA THR A 389 3.41 -16.51 -5.73
C THR A 389 2.14 -15.98 -5.07
N VAL A 390 2.01 -14.67 -4.81
CA VAL A 390 0.81 -14.05 -4.20
C VAL A 390 -0.50 -14.52 -4.85
N THR A 391 -0.56 -14.48 -6.18
CA THR A 391 -1.77 -14.86 -6.93
C THR A 391 -2.05 -16.36 -6.87
N GLN A 392 -0.99 -17.17 -6.95
CA GLN A 392 -1.09 -18.62 -6.84
C GLN A 392 -1.57 -19.03 -5.44
N ALA A 393 -1.02 -18.41 -4.40
CA ALA A 393 -1.43 -18.64 -3.02
C ALA A 393 -2.92 -18.30 -2.80
N ALA A 394 -3.42 -17.19 -3.38
CA ALA A 394 -4.83 -16.86 -3.34
C ALA A 394 -5.72 -17.96 -3.96
N LYS A 395 -5.28 -18.50 -5.12
CA LYS A 395 -6.01 -19.59 -5.80
C LYS A 395 -5.94 -20.90 -5.01
N TRP A 396 -4.76 -21.30 -4.54
CA TRP A 396 -4.59 -22.56 -3.78
C TRP A 396 -5.37 -22.57 -2.46
N LEU A 397 -5.48 -21.41 -1.84
CA LEU A 397 -6.22 -21.27 -0.58
C LEU A 397 -7.70 -20.96 -0.79
N ASP A 398 -8.17 -20.88 -2.05
CA ASP A 398 -9.56 -20.54 -2.40
C ASP A 398 -10.02 -19.17 -1.84
N MET A 399 -9.10 -18.20 -1.85
CA MET A 399 -9.33 -16.84 -1.38
C MET A 399 -9.65 -15.85 -2.52
N VAL A 400 -9.77 -16.35 -3.74
CA VAL A 400 -10.19 -15.55 -4.90
C VAL A 400 -11.70 -15.36 -4.88
N ASP A 401 -12.12 -14.12 -4.96
CA ASP A 401 -13.52 -13.74 -5.12
C ASP A 401 -13.86 -13.52 -6.59
N GLU A 402 -15.14 -13.58 -6.91
CA GLU A 402 -15.59 -13.19 -8.23
C GLU A 402 -15.30 -11.69 -8.43
N PRO A 403 -14.85 -11.27 -9.63
CA PRO A 403 -14.61 -9.87 -9.90
C PRO A 403 -15.92 -9.10 -9.68
N GLU A 404 -15.87 -8.06 -8.84
CA GLU A 404 -16.93 -7.06 -8.86
C GLU A 404 -17.15 -6.66 -10.33
N ARG A 405 -18.42 -6.65 -10.77
CA ARG A 405 -18.75 -6.27 -12.14
C ARG A 405 -18.04 -4.97 -12.47
N LYS A 406 -17.14 -5.00 -13.45
CA LYS A 406 -16.50 -3.78 -13.93
C LYS A 406 -17.58 -2.85 -14.41
N ASP A 407 -17.57 -1.62 -13.93
CA ASP A 407 -18.29 -0.53 -14.58
C ASP A 407 -17.86 -0.47 -16.05
N GLU A 408 -18.72 -0.94 -16.92
CA GLU A 408 -18.38 -1.04 -18.33
C GLU A 408 -18.40 0.33 -19.01
N PHE A 409 -19.11 1.28 -18.40
CA PHE A 409 -19.19 2.64 -18.94
C PHE A 409 -18.11 3.58 -18.37
N GLY A 410 -17.51 3.26 -17.22
CA GLY A 410 -16.45 4.07 -16.61
C GLY A 410 -16.85 5.52 -16.29
N ILE A 411 -18.15 5.78 -16.16
CA ILE A 411 -18.68 7.11 -15.87
C ILE A 411 -18.88 7.23 -14.35
N GLU A 412 -18.33 8.29 -13.78
CA GLU A 412 -18.57 8.68 -12.37
C GLU A 412 -19.41 9.96 -12.40
N LEU A 413 -20.48 9.97 -11.63
CA LEU A 413 -21.26 11.19 -11.42
C LEU A 413 -20.53 12.12 -10.44
N PRO A 414 -20.54 13.44 -10.64
CA PRO A 414 -20.11 14.38 -9.62
C PRO A 414 -20.88 14.16 -8.32
N GLU A 415 -20.22 14.29 -7.17
CA GLU A 415 -20.82 14.11 -5.82
C GLU A 415 -22.03 15.05 -5.55
N GLU A 416 -22.17 16.10 -6.34
CA GLU A 416 -23.26 17.09 -6.26
C GLU A 416 -24.57 16.56 -6.85
N ILE A 417 -24.50 15.54 -7.68
CA ILE A 417 -25.69 14.94 -8.32
C ILE A 417 -26.21 13.83 -7.38
N LYS A 418 -27.31 14.12 -6.69
CA LYS A 418 -28.01 13.17 -5.79
C LYS A 418 -28.80 12.11 -6.56
N SER A 419 -28.25 11.56 -7.61
CA SER A 419 -28.90 10.57 -8.44
C SER A 419 -28.10 9.26 -8.40
N ALA A 420 -28.80 8.13 -8.38
CA ALA A 420 -28.14 6.84 -8.52
C ALA A 420 -27.90 6.53 -10.01
N MET A 421 -26.75 6.00 -10.28
CA MET A 421 -26.41 5.44 -11.56
C MET A 421 -26.43 3.92 -11.50
N SER A 422 -27.09 3.29 -12.47
CA SER A 422 -27.13 1.83 -12.54
C SER A 422 -26.83 1.32 -13.94
N GLU A 423 -26.21 0.16 -14.00
CA GLU A 423 -25.97 -0.57 -15.25
C GLU A 423 -26.81 -1.85 -15.20
N ILE A 424 -27.56 -2.11 -16.27
CA ILE A 424 -28.36 -3.33 -16.44
C ILE A 424 -28.00 -4.04 -17.73
N ASP A 425 -28.09 -5.36 -17.71
CA ASP A 425 -27.97 -6.20 -18.89
C ASP A 425 -29.36 -6.46 -19.49
N ILE A 426 -29.49 -6.25 -20.79
CA ILE A 426 -30.72 -6.55 -21.51
C ILE A 426 -30.78 -8.04 -21.77
N THR A 427 -31.64 -8.70 -21.01
CA THR A 427 -31.90 -10.14 -21.07
C THR A 427 -33.18 -10.43 -21.86
N PRO A 428 -33.45 -11.68 -22.28
CA PRO A 428 -34.74 -12.07 -22.88
C PRO A 428 -35.94 -11.74 -21.99
N ALA A 429 -35.78 -11.75 -20.66
CA ALA A 429 -36.83 -11.36 -19.74
C ALA A 429 -37.21 -9.88 -19.87
N VAL A 430 -36.21 -8.99 -19.98
CA VAL A 430 -36.45 -7.54 -20.22
C VAL A 430 -37.10 -7.33 -21.59
N LEU A 431 -36.63 -8.03 -22.63
CA LEU A 431 -37.18 -7.90 -23.99
C LEU A 431 -38.61 -8.43 -24.12
N SER A 432 -39.08 -9.30 -23.21
CA SER A 432 -40.48 -9.76 -23.20
C SER A 432 -41.48 -8.64 -22.88
N HIS A 433 -41.03 -7.54 -22.25
CA HIS A 433 -41.83 -6.35 -21.96
C HIS A 433 -41.83 -5.33 -23.11
N GLY A 434 -41.00 -5.55 -24.13
CA GLY A 434 -40.90 -4.70 -25.34
C GLY A 434 -39.45 -4.62 -25.82
N ASN A 435 -39.28 -4.44 -27.14
CA ASN A 435 -37.97 -4.36 -27.75
C ASN A 435 -37.49 -2.92 -28.00
N LYS A 436 -38.28 -1.92 -27.59
CA LYS A 436 -37.91 -0.50 -27.72
C LYS A 436 -37.78 0.13 -26.33
N LEU A 437 -36.81 1.03 -26.15
CA LEU A 437 -36.56 1.69 -24.89
C LEU A 437 -37.84 2.35 -24.30
N MET A 438 -38.65 2.99 -25.15
CA MET A 438 -39.93 3.61 -24.76
C MET A 438 -41.00 2.65 -24.28
N GLN A 439 -40.83 1.34 -24.49
CA GLN A 439 -41.77 0.30 -24.07
C GLN A 439 -41.42 -0.25 -22.67
N LEU A 440 -40.20 0.02 -22.19
CA LEU A 440 -39.81 -0.35 -20.87
C LEU A 440 -40.48 0.61 -19.84
N THR A 441 -41.23 0.07 -18.93
CA THR A 441 -41.90 0.84 -17.87
C THR A 441 -40.86 1.25 -16.82
N LEU A 442 -40.24 2.42 -17.04
CA LEU A 442 -39.26 3.00 -16.13
C LEU A 442 -39.93 4.05 -15.24
N PRO A 443 -39.46 4.25 -14.00
CA PRO A 443 -40.00 5.29 -13.12
C PRO A 443 -39.80 6.68 -13.69
N ASP A 444 -40.66 7.62 -13.26
CA ASP A 444 -40.45 9.05 -13.51
C ASP A 444 -39.06 9.47 -13.04
N HIS A 445 -38.48 10.47 -13.69
CA HIS A 445 -37.11 10.95 -13.42
C HIS A 445 -36.00 9.91 -13.61
N THR A 446 -36.22 8.92 -14.47
CA THR A 446 -35.22 7.93 -14.87
C THR A 446 -34.83 8.15 -16.34
N LEU A 447 -33.54 8.27 -16.60
CA LEU A 447 -32.99 8.47 -17.94
C LEU A 447 -32.05 7.35 -18.32
N ALA A 448 -32.30 6.73 -19.48
CA ALA A 448 -31.32 5.86 -20.14
C ALA A 448 -30.30 6.73 -20.88
N VAL A 449 -29.08 6.78 -20.37
CA VAL A 449 -28.04 7.70 -20.83
C VAL A 449 -27.26 7.13 -21.99
N MET A 450 -26.93 5.84 -21.95
CA MET A 450 -26.05 5.20 -22.92
C MET A 450 -26.34 3.72 -23.06
N VAL A 451 -26.17 3.21 -24.27
CA VAL A 451 -26.20 1.77 -24.58
C VAL A 451 -24.84 1.34 -25.06
N LYS A 452 -24.37 0.20 -24.58
CA LYS A 452 -23.20 -0.51 -25.10
C LYS A 452 -23.66 -1.76 -25.84
N ARG A 453 -23.31 -1.85 -27.12
CA ARG A 453 -23.59 -3.00 -28.01
C ARG A 453 -22.32 -3.41 -28.72
N GLU A 454 -21.91 -4.65 -28.61
CA GLU A 454 -20.70 -5.19 -29.26
C GLU A 454 -19.45 -4.30 -29.13
N GLY A 455 -19.25 -3.71 -27.96
CA GLY A 455 -18.12 -2.82 -27.67
C GLY A 455 -18.27 -1.38 -28.16
N ARG A 456 -19.39 -1.01 -28.82
CA ARG A 456 -19.69 0.36 -29.27
C ARG A 456 -20.67 1.03 -28.32
N TYR A 457 -20.43 2.30 -28.00
CA TYR A 457 -21.29 3.12 -27.18
C TYR A 457 -22.09 4.10 -28.00
N PHE A 458 -23.39 4.24 -27.72
CA PHE A 458 -24.25 5.22 -28.36
C PHE A 458 -25.34 5.72 -27.39
N ILE A 459 -25.85 6.94 -27.66
CA ILE A 459 -26.94 7.53 -26.88
C ILE A 459 -28.27 7.01 -27.44
N PRO A 460 -29.11 6.32 -26.66
CA PRO A 460 -30.35 5.79 -27.11
C PRO A 460 -31.43 6.89 -27.26
N LYS A 461 -32.38 6.63 -28.11
CA LYS A 461 -33.65 7.39 -28.18
C LYS A 461 -34.79 6.47 -27.77
N GLY A 462 -35.96 7.02 -27.46
CA GLY A 462 -37.11 6.22 -27.04
C GLY A 462 -37.51 5.11 -28.06
N ASN A 463 -37.28 5.34 -29.36
CA ASN A 463 -37.52 4.34 -30.43
C ASN A 463 -36.33 3.40 -30.70
N THR A 464 -35.25 3.52 -29.96
CA THR A 464 -34.10 2.61 -30.11
C THR A 464 -34.49 1.18 -29.76
N GLU A 465 -34.27 0.28 -30.72
CA GLU A 465 -34.43 -1.16 -30.48
C GLU A 465 -33.29 -1.68 -29.63
N LEU A 466 -33.66 -2.30 -28.51
CA LEU A 466 -32.74 -3.00 -27.60
C LEU A 466 -32.57 -4.45 -28.13
N LYS A 467 -31.38 -4.96 -27.97
CA LYS A 467 -31.02 -6.35 -28.32
C LYS A 467 -30.52 -7.10 -27.09
N GLU A 468 -30.61 -8.39 -27.14
CA GLU A 468 -30.02 -9.27 -26.12
C GLU A 468 -28.52 -9.00 -25.99
N ASN A 469 -28.02 -8.97 -24.76
CA ASN A 469 -26.66 -8.61 -24.39
C ASN A 469 -26.28 -7.10 -24.57
N ASP A 470 -27.24 -6.23 -24.90
CA ASP A 470 -27.01 -4.79 -24.73
C ASP A 470 -26.84 -4.48 -23.24
N LYS A 471 -25.96 -3.53 -22.94
CA LYS A 471 -25.83 -2.98 -21.59
C LYS A 471 -26.36 -1.55 -21.59
N LEU A 472 -27.21 -1.25 -20.63
CA LEU A 472 -27.88 0.03 -20.52
C LEU A 472 -27.44 0.76 -19.28
N LEU A 473 -26.94 1.98 -19.45
CA LEU A 473 -26.62 2.89 -18.36
C LEU A 473 -27.81 3.79 -18.05
N MET A 474 -28.27 3.76 -16.80
CA MET A 474 -29.41 4.47 -16.30
C MET A 474 -29.03 5.45 -15.20
N ILE A 475 -29.68 6.61 -15.16
CA ILE A 475 -29.61 7.56 -14.06
C ILE A 475 -31.02 7.82 -13.53
N SER A 476 -31.20 7.76 -12.22
CA SER A 476 -32.46 8.04 -11.55
C SER A 476 -32.22 8.84 -10.25
N ASP A 477 -33.15 9.70 -9.92
CA ASP A 477 -33.18 10.41 -8.63
C ASP A 477 -33.96 9.64 -7.53
N ASN A 478 -34.59 8.53 -7.92
CA ASN A 478 -35.36 7.67 -7.00
C ASN A 478 -34.92 6.21 -7.10
N ASP A 479 -34.04 5.81 -6.19
CA ASP A 479 -33.46 4.46 -6.13
C ASP A 479 -34.51 3.38 -5.85
N GLU A 480 -35.45 3.64 -4.93
CA GLU A 480 -36.45 2.63 -4.52
C GLU A 480 -37.42 2.31 -5.66
N ALA A 481 -37.87 3.35 -6.38
CA ALA A 481 -38.74 3.17 -7.53
C ALA A 481 -38.01 2.45 -8.67
N LEU A 482 -36.71 2.74 -8.85
CA LEU A 482 -35.88 2.06 -9.86
C LEU A 482 -35.70 0.58 -9.55
N LEU A 483 -35.47 0.21 -8.30
CA LEU A 483 -35.34 -1.18 -7.86
C LEU A 483 -36.66 -1.95 -8.07
N GLN A 484 -37.81 -1.34 -7.74
CA GLN A 484 -39.11 -1.95 -8.00
C GLN A 484 -39.38 -2.16 -9.50
N ALA A 485 -38.93 -1.22 -10.36
CA ALA A 485 -39.02 -1.39 -11.79
C ALA A 485 -38.14 -2.53 -12.29
N TYR A 486 -36.95 -2.70 -11.74
CA TYR A 486 -36.07 -3.82 -12.11
C TYR A 486 -36.68 -5.17 -11.73
N ASP A 487 -37.26 -5.27 -10.54
CA ASP A 487 -37.98 -6.48 -10.11
C ASP A 487 -39.15 -6.78 -11.08
N SER A 488 -39.90 -5.76 -11.50
CA SER A 488 -41.03 -5.92 -12.44
C SER A 488 -40.60 -6.30 -13.85
N LEU A 489 -39.42 -5.83 -14.29
CA LEU A 489 -38.84 -6.15 -15.60
C LEU A 489 -38.05 -7.46 -15.61
N GLY A 490 -37.93 -8.13 -14.46
CA GLY A 490 -37.14 -9.36 -14.32
C GLY A 490 -35.63 -9.16 -14.44
N VAL A 491 -35.15 -7.96 -14.14
CA VAL A 491 -33.70 -7.65 -14.08
C VAL A 491 -33.14 -8.25 -12.79
N LYS A 492 -32.45 -9.37 -12.91
CA LYS A 492 -31.80 -10.05 -11.77
C LYS A 492 -30.41 -9.52 -11.46
N ASP A 493 -29.76 -8.98 -12.48
CA ASP A 493 -28.37 -8.56 -12.45
C ASP A 493 -28.26 -7.08 -12.79
N TYR A 494 -27.93 -6.25 -11.82
CA TYR A 494 -27.67 -4.82 -12.01
C TYR A 494 -26.51 -4.39 -11.12
N THR A 495 -25.81 -3.35 -11.53
CA THR A 495 -24.81 -2.64 -10.71
C THR A 495 -25.41 -1.28 -10.34
N MET A 496 -25.44 -0.91 -9.06
CA MET A 496 -25.93 0.38 -8.62
C MET A 496 -24.83 1.14 -7.88
N LYS A 497 -24.53 2.34 -8.35
CA LYS A 497 -23.65 3.29 -7.67
C LYS A 497 -24.50 4.34 -6.97
N LYS A 498 -24.34 4.40 -5.64
CA LYS A 498 -24.87 5.48 -4.80
C LYS A 498 -23.74 6.46 -4.48
N ASN A 499 -24.01 7.74 -4.65
CA ASN A 499 -23.12 8.81 -4.20
C ASN A 499 -23.26 9.06 -2.69
#